data_0368b0b876fa25e9eebd6714c907485b
#
_entry.id   0368b0b876fa25e9eebd6714c907485b
#
_cell.length_a   1.000
_cell.length_b   1.000
_cell.length_c   1.000
_cell.angle_alpha   90.00
_cell.angle_beta   90.00
_cell.angle_gamma   90.00
#
_symmetry.space_group_name_H-M   'P 1'
#
loop_
_entity.id
_entity.type
_entity.pdbx_description
1 polymer ?
#
loop_
_entity_poly.entity_id
_entity_poly.type
_entity_poly.pdbx_seq_one_letter_code
_entity_poly.pdbx_strand_id
1 'polypeptide(L)'
;MTAPAPAAQSEPMPPATTLETPKTGANKGSNALAALLRQGRPLVMGILNVTPDSFSDGGQFLDPAVAIAHAEEMAAQGADILDIGAESTRPYGGMQPVAADDEKSRLAPVLPAAVKLGLPVSIDTIKASIAAWALDQGAAIVNDVWSLQRDPAMAPLVAKRGVPVVVMHNREAPDPALDIVAAVNDFFARSLDIAARAGIPRDRIVLDPGIGFGKTQEQSITCLARLTEFKRFGLPLLVGASRKRFIASVTPAPPSERIGGSLAAHLKSVADGAAIVRVHDVAEMVQALRVQAAIEAAR
;
A
#
# COMPACT_ATOMS: atom_id res chain seq x y z
N MET A 1 61.75 -27.05 57.35
CA MET A 1 60.88 -28.01 56.63
C MET A 1 59.44 -27.60 56.92
N THR A 2 58.87 -26.84 56.06
CA THR A 2 57.50 -26.30 56.10
C THR A 2 56.63 -27.13 55.15
N ALA A 3 55.58 -27.68 55.68
CA ALA A 3 54.61 -28.49 54.94
C ALA A 3 53.76 -27.64 53.99
N PRO A 4 53.32 -28.15 52.83
CA PRO A 4 52.46 -27.37 51.90
C PRO A 4 51.00 -27.36 52.37
N ALA A 5 50.31 -26.26 52.10
CA ALA A 5 48.92 -26.03 52.40
C ALA A 5 48.01 -26.87 51.45
N PRO A 6 46.80 -27.26 51.91
CA PRO A 6 45.87 -28.06 51.09
C PRO A 6 45.21 -27.27 50.02
N ALA A 7 45.02 -27.91 48.83
CA ALA A 7 44.35 -27.37 47.64
C ALA A 7 42.86 -27.14 47.93
N ALA A 8 42.37 -25.97 47.52
CA ALA A 8 40.98 -25.60 47.56
C ALA A 8 40.16 -26.44 46.54
N GLN A 9 39.12 -27.09 47.02
CA GLN A 9 38.15 -27.81 46.18
C GLN A 9 37.17 -26.77 45.57
N SER A 10 37.10 -26.74 44.25
CA SER A 10 36.15 -25.92 43.52
C SER A 10 34.74 -26.54 43.55
N GLU A 11 33.78 -25.80 44.07
CA GLU A 11 32.36 -26.17 44.03
C GLU A 11 31.85 -26.20 42.58
N PRO A 12 30.94 -27.14 42.22
CA PRO A 12 30.36 -27.18 40.87
C PRO A 12 29.36 -26.02 40.66
N MET A 13 29.50 -25.33 39.57
CA MET A 13 28.55 -24.31 39.10
C MET A 13 27.14 -24.87 38.91
N PRO A 14 26.09 -24.13 39.31
CA PRO A 14 24.71 -24.53 39.05
C PRO A 14 24.41 -24.55 37.54
N PRO A 15 23.49 -25.42 37.08
CA PRO A 15 23.16 -25.52 35.65
C PRO A 15 22.55 -24.22 35.13
N ALA A 16 23.00 -23.81 33.94
CA ALA A 16 22.50 -22.64 33.25
C ALA A 16 20.98 -22.72 33.06
N THR A 17 20.26 -21.75 33.61
CA THR A 17 18.84 -21.56 33.38
C THR A 17 18.64 -21.27 31.91
N THR A 18 18.02 -22.18 31.17
CA THR A 18 17.55 -21.97 29.81
C THR A 18 16.54 -20.83 29.84
N LEU A 19 16.97 -19.68 29.36
CA LEU A 19 16.05 -18.58 29.02
C LEU A 19 15.13 -19.07 27.90
N GLU A 20 13.89 -19.35 28.26
CA GLU A 20 12.82 -19.55 27.27
C GLU A 20 12.73 -18.29 26.45
N THR A 21 13.08 -18.40 25.16
CA THR A 21 12.80 -17.37 24.16
C THR A 21 11.29 -17.17 24.10
N PRO A 22 10.79 -15.94 24.27
CA PRO A 22 9.37 -15.68 24.10
C PRO A 22 8.97 -16.06 22.69
N LYS A 23 7.95 -16.92 22.56
CA LYS A 23 7.28 -17.23 21.29
C LYS A 23 6.56 -15.96 20.83
N THR A 24 7.31 -14.99 20.28
CA THR A 24 6.77 -13.88 19.55
C THR A 24 6.38 -14.39 18.17
N GLY A 25 5.13 -14.77 18.03
CA GLY A 25 4.41 -14.76 16.77
C GLY A 25 4.22 -13.33 16.29
N ALA A 26 5.27 -12.52 16.26
CA ALA A 26 5.27 -11.22 15.62
C ALA A 26 5.12 -11.47 14.12
N ASN A 27 3.96 -11.09 13.60
CA ASN A 27 3.59 -11.17 12.20
C ASN A 27 4.73 -10.50 11.38
N LYS A 28 5.52 -11.30 10.65
CA LYS A 28 6.68 -10.79 9.86
C LYS A 28 6.30 -9.65 8.92
N GLY A 29 5.02 -9.57 8.50
CA GLY A 29 4.48 -8.51 7.66
C GLY A 29 4.32 -7.15 8.35
N SER A 30 4.05 -7.11 9.66
CA SER A 30 3.73 -5.85 10.37
C SER A 30 4.88 -4.84 10.41
N ASN A 31 6.13 -5.30 10.25
CA ASN A 31 7.33 -4.44 10.26
C ASN A 31 7.92 -4.19 8.86
N ALA A 32 7.43 -4.89 7.82
CA ALA A 32 8.03 -4.82 6.49
C ALA A 32 7.90 -3.42 5.87
N LEU A 33 6.71 -2.81 5.90
CA LEU A 33 6.51 -1.46 5.36
C LEU A 33 7.36 -0.42 6.11
N ALA A 34 7.40 -0.47 7.44
CA ALA A 34 8.22 0.44 8.22
C ALA A 34 9.72 0.26 7.92
N ALA A 35 10.18 -0.97 7.64
CA ALA A 35 11.56 -1.22 7.22
C ALA A 35 11.85 -0.64 5.84
N LEU A 36 10.92 -0.75 4.89
CA LEU A 36 11.04 -0.16 3.56
C LEU A 36 11.08 1.37 3.63
N LEU A 37 10.16 2.00 4.37
CA LEU A 37 10.10 3.46 4.54
C LEU A 37 11.38 4.05 5.17
N ARG A 38 12.05 3.29 6.06
CA ARG A 38 13.35 3.71 6.64
C ARG A 38 14.52 3.73 5.65
N GLN A 39 14.37 3.18 4.45
CA GLN A 39 15.40 3.25 3.42
C GLN A 39 15.62 4.68 2.89
N GLY A 40 14.72 5.62 3.18
CA GLY A 40 14.86 7.03 2.81
C GLY A 40 14.72 7.31 1.31
N ARG A 41 14.21 6.35 0.54
CA ARG A 41 13.91 6.49 -0.88
C ARG A 41 12.42 6.27 -1.16
N PRO A 42 11.90 6.80 -2.27
CA PRO A 42 10.55 6.47 -2.72
C PRO A 42 10.38 4.96 -2.96
N LEU A 43 9.23 4.42 -2.56
CA LEU A 43 8.86 3.02 -2.79
C LEU A 43 7.94 2.92 -4.00
N VAL A 44 8.09 1.84 -4.77
CA VAL A 44 7.23 1.51 -5.90
C VAL A 44 6.26 0.40 -5.50
N MET A 45 4.97 0.73 -5.51
CA MET A 45 3.86 -0.21 -5.27
C MET A 45 3.24 -0.59 -6.61
N GLY A 46 3.45 -1.82 -7.06
CA GLY A 46 2.89 -2.35 -8.31
C GLY A 46 1.42 -2.72 -8.16
N ILE A 47 0.59 -2.33 -9.13
CA ILE A 47 -0.87 -2.58 -9.13
C ILE A 47 -1.16 -3.90 -9.83
N LEU A 48 -1.73 -4.86 -9.10
CA LEU A 48 -2.24 -6.11 -9.64
C LEU A 48 -3.77 -6.18 -9.52
N ASN A 49 -4.48 -5.80 -10.57
CA ASN A 49 -5.93 -5.93 -10.61
C ASN A 49 -6.34 -7.34 -11.06
N VAL A 50 -7.04 -8.07 -10.19
CA VAL A 50 -7.57 -9.41 -10.44
C VAL A 50 -9.06 -9.29 -10.77
N THR A 51 -9.39 -8.46 -11.79
CA THR A 51 -10.77 -8.23 -12.26
C THR A 51 -10.97 -8.81 -13.65
N PRO A 52 -12.17 -9.29 -14.01
CA PRO A 52 -12.44 -9.86 -15.33
C PRO A 52 -12.03 -8.96 -16.52
N ASP A 53 -12.08 -7.64 -16.33
CA ASP A 53 -11.79 -6.66 -17.39
C ASP A 53 -10.30 -6.32 -17.54
N SER A 54 -9.42 -6.84 -16.66
CA SER A 54 -8.04 -6.36 -16.58
C SER A 54 -7.10 -7.00 -17.61
N PHE A 55 -7.45 -8.17 -18.15
CA PHE A 55 -6.55 -9.00 -18.96
C PHE A 55 -7.22 -9.67 -20.17
N SER A 56 -8.47 -9.31 -20.54
CA SER A 56 -9.16 -9.98 -21.61
C SER A 56 -9.56 -9.04 -22.76
N ASP A 57 -9.20 -9.43 -23.96
CA ASP A 57 -9.81 -8.94 -25.21
C ASP A 57 -11.21 -9.55 -25.45
N GLY A 58 -11.93 -9.98 -24.40
CA GLY A 58 -13.22 -10.63 -24.54
C GLY A 58 -13.89 -11.17 -23.28
N GLY A 59 -13.42 -10.84 -22.10
CA GLY A 59 -14.21 -10.75 -20.84
C GLY A 59 -14.93 -11.98 -20.34
N GLN A 60 -14.33 -13.16 -20.15
CA GLN A 60 -15.05 -14.21 -19.44
C GLN A 60 -14.37 -14.85 -18.23
N PHE A 61 -13.08 -14.90 -18.11
CA PHE A 61 -12.40 -15.33 -16.88
C PHE A 61 -10.97 -14.81 -16.84
N LEU A 62 -10.56 -14.24 -15.69
CA LEU A 62 -9.16 -13.98 -15.43
C LEU A 62 -8.42 -15.32 -15.32
N ASP A 63 -7.42 -15.55 -16.17
CA ASP A 63 -6.50 -16.67 -15.96
C ASP A 63 -5.58 -16.35 -14.78
N PRO A 64 -5.68 -17.05 -13.64
CA PRO A 64 -4.81 -16.82 -12.50
C PRO A 64 -3.32 -16.92 -12.87
N ALA A 65 -2.94 -17.71 -13.86
CA ALA A 65 -1.57 -17.84 -14.30
C ALA A 65 -1.04 -16.54 -14.89
N VAL A 66 -1.86 -15.80 -15.64
CA VAL A 66 -1.49 -14.48 -16.19
C VAL A 66 -1.27 -13.46 -15.06
N ALA A 67 -2.14 -13.45 -14.06
CA ALA A 67 -1.99 -12.54 -12.92
C ALA A 67 -0.74 -12.88 -12.09
N ILE A 68 -0.45 -14.17 -11.89
CA ILE A 68 0.76 -14.61 -11.18
C ILE A 68 2.01 -14.23 -11.97
N ALA A 69 2.05 -14.48 -13.27
CA ALA A 69 3.17 -14.11 -14.13
C ALA A 69 3.42 -12.59 -14.10
N HIS A 70 2.34 -11.78 -14.11
CA HIS A 70 2.48 -10.33 -13.99
C HIS A 70 2.99 -9.89 -12.61
N ALA A 71 2.59 -10.57 -11.52
CA ALA A 71 3.16 -10.31 -10.20
C ALA A 71 4.67 -10.64 -10.15
N GLU A 72 5.09 -11.75 -10.76
CA GLU A 72 6.49 -12.14 -10.89
C GLU A 72 7.29 -11.11 -11.72
N GLU A 73 6.71 -10.65 -12.82
CA GLU A 73 7.29 -9.60 -13.66
C GLU A 73 7.48 -8.29 -12.86
N MET A 74 6.46 -7.79 -12.18
CA MET A 74 6.57 -6.59 -11.35
C MET A 74 7.64 -6.73 -10.27
N ALA A 75 7.75 -7.90 -9.63
CA ALA A 75 8.81 -8.17 -8.66
C ALA A 75 10.20 -8.11 -9.31
N ALA A 76 10.38 -8.73 -10.48
CA ALA A 76 11.64 -8.69 -11.23
C ALA A 76 11.98 -7.28 -11.73
N GLN A 77 10.98 -6.45 -12.06
CA GLN A 77 11.14 -5.05 -12.46
C GLN A 77 11.52 -4.13 -11.29
N GLY A 78 11.44 -4.61 -10.05
CA GLY A 78 11.88 -3.88 -8.87
C GLY A 78 10.74 -3.17 -8.10
N ALA A 79 9.53 -3.70 -8.14
CA ALA A 79 8.50 -3.30 -7.19
C ALA A 79 8.95 -3.57 -5.74
N ASP A 80 8.62 -2.69 -4.83
CA ASP A 80 8.86 -2.86 -3.40
C ASP A 80 7.66 -3.51 -2.69
N ILE A 81 6.47 -3.31 -3.23
CA ILE A 81 5.18 -3.77 -2.69
C ILE A 81 4.32 -4.20 -3.87
N LEU A 82 3.56 -5.28 -3.72
CA LEU A 82 2.49 -5.65 -4.64
C LEU A 82 1.15 -5.29 -4.02
N ASP A 83 0.31 -4.54 -4.73
CA ASP A 83 -1.04 -4.17 -4.27
C ASP A 83 -2.09 -4.89 -5.10
N ILE A 84 -2.81 -5.82 -4.47
CA ILE A 84 -3.71 -6.76 -5.13
C ILE A 84 -5.15 -6.43 -4.81
N GLY A 85 -5.96 -6.18 -5.85
CA GLY A 85 -7.38 -5.92 -5.74
C GLY A 85 -8.20 -6.73 -6.73
N ALA A 86 -9.38 -7.22 -6.33
CA ALA A 86 -10.29 -8.00 -7.16
C ALA A 86 -11.64 -7.33 -7.39
N GLU A 87 -11.81 -6.12 -6.89
CA GLU A 87 -12.94 -5.24 -7.15
C GLU A 87 -12.44 -3.94 -7.79
N SER A 88 -13.07 -3.51 -8.88
CA SER A 88 -12.79 -2.18 -9.42
C SER A 88 -13.48 -1.14 -8.56
N THR A 89 -12.71 -0.40 -7.81
CA THR A 89 -13.19 0.69 -6.95
C THR A 89 -13.31 2.03 -7.69
N ARG A 90 -13.26 2.01 -9.05
CA ARG A 90 -13.39 3.22 -9.87
C ARG A 90 -14.78 3.82 -9.71
N PRO A 91 -14.91 5.11 -9.31
CA PRO A 91 -16.22 5.75 -9.09
C PRO A 91 -17.02 6.02 -10.38
N TYR A 92 -16.48 5.63 -11.53
CA TYR A 92 -17.06 5.91 -12.86
C TYR A 92 -17.30 4.59 -13.60
N GLY A 93 -18.56 4.26 -13.87
CA GLY A 93 -18.87 3.13 -14.73
C GLY A 93 -20.06 2.28 -14.34
N GLY A 94 -20.84 2.65 -13.30
CA GLY A 94 -22.04 1.91 -12.92
C GLY A 94 -21.77 0.45 -12.49
N MET A 95 -20.53 0.15 -12.06
CA MET A 95 -20.16 -1.18 -11.61
C MET A 95 -20.86 -1.51 -10.31
N GLN A 96 -21.54 -2.65 -10.29
CA GLN A 96 -22.17 -3.16 -9.08
C GLN A 96 -21.08 -3.59 -8.07
N PRO A 97 -21.29 -3.36 -6.76
CA PRO A 97 -20.39 -3.89 -5.74
C PRO A 97 -20.23 -5.41 -5.91
N VAL A 98 -18.99 -5.88 -5.88
CA VAL A 98 -18.67 -7.30 -5.94
C VAL A 98 -19.02 -7.93 -4.60
N ALA A 99 -19.70 -9.09 -4.61
CA ALA A 99 -19.94 -9.83 -3.37
C ALA A 99 -18.61 -10.30 -2.75
N ALA A 100 -18.54 -10.42 -1.41
CA ALA A 100 -17.32 -10.84 -0.74
C ALA A 100 -16.82 -12.22 -1.20
N ASP A 101 -17.72 -13.15 -1.45
CA ASP A 101 -17.36 -14.49 -1.93
C ASP A 101 -16.80 -14.47 -3.35
N ASP A 102 -17.31 -13.59 -4.23
CA ASP A 102 -16.80 -13.41 -5.58
C ASP A 102 -15.41 -12.76 -5.56
N GLU A 103 -15.23 -11.72 -4.73
CA GLU A 103 -13.93 -11.06 -4.52
C GLU A 103 -12.90 -12.07 -4.01
N LYS A 104 -13.28 -12.87 -3.00
CA LYS A 104 -12.43 -13.92 -2.45
C LYS A 104 -12.10 -15.00 -3.50
N SER A 105 -13.06 -15.41 -4.31
CA SER A 105 -12.84 -16.43 -5.35
C SER A 105 -11.83 -16.00 -6.40
N ARG A 106 -11.80 -14.71 -6.75
CA ARG A 106 -10.81 -14.12 -7.65
C ARG A 106 -9.43 -14.07 -7.03
N LEU A 107 -9.33 -13.70 -5.76
CA LEU A 107 -8.06 -13.53 -5.04
C LEU A 107 -7.41 -14.87 -4.66
N ALA A 108 -8.21 -15.90 -4.36
CA ALA A 108 -7.74 -17.16 -3.80
C ALA A 108 -6.65 -17.87 -4.61
N PRO A 109 -6.71 -17.95 -5.95
CA PRO A 109 -5.65 -18.57 -6.73
C PRO A 109 -4.38 -17.72 -6.87
N VAL A 110 -4.46 -16.39 -6.71
CA VAL A 110 -3.37 -15.44 -6.99
C VAL A 110 -2.61 -15.03 -5.73
N LEU A 111 -3.33 -14.69 -4.66
CA LEU A 111 -2.73 -14.11 -3.45
C LEU A 111 -1.65 -14.99 -2.80
N PRO A 112 -1.84 -16.32 -2.61
CA PRO A 112 -0.79 -17.17 -2.03
C PRO A 112 0.48 -17.28 -2.89
N ALA A 113 0.34 -17.19 -4.21
CA ALA A 113 1.47 -17.19 -5.13
C ALA A 113 2.25 -15.86 -5.04
N ALA A 114 1.56 -14.73 -5.05
CA ALA A 114 2.16 -13.41 -4.88
C ALA A 114 2.91 -13.28 -3.54
N VAL A 115 2.36 -13.80 -2.44
CA VAL A 115 3.03 -13.81 -1.12
C VAL A 115 4.35 -14.59 -1.15
N LYS A 116 4.45 -15.67 -1.93
CA LYS A 116 5.68 -16.46 -2.07
C LYS A 116 6.81 -15.73 -2.79
N LEU A 117 6.54 -14.63 -3.50
CA LEU A 117 7.56 -13.81 -4.16
C LEU A 117 8.45 -13.06 -3.15
N GLY A 118 8.06 -13.01 -1.87
CA GLY A 118 8.86 -12.43 -0.80
C GLY A 118 8.74 -10.92 -0.64
N LEU A 119 7.97 -10.24 -1.48
CA LEU A 119 7.61 -8.84 -1.32
C LEU A 119 6.42 -8.70 -0.37
N PRO A 120 6.30 -7.60 0.41
CA PRO A 120 5.08 -7.28 1.11
C PRO A 120 3.90 -7.17 0.15
N VAL A 121 2.82 -7.89 0.43
CA VAL A 121 1.58 -7.82 -0.33
C VAL A 121 0.58 -6.94 0.40
N SER A 122 0.06 -5.95 -0.31
CA SER A 122 -1.06 -5.10 0.09
C SER A 122 -2.36 -5.66 -0.49
N ILE A 123 -3.42 -5.68 0.29
CA ILE A 123 -4.76 -6.06 -0.17
C ILE A 123 -5.62 -4.81 -0.34
N ASP A 124 -6.02 -4.52 -1.60
CA ASP A 124 -6.92 -3.41 -1.96
C ASP A 124 -8.37 -3.89 -1.83
N THR A 125 -8.99 -3.58 -0.71
CA THR A 125 -10.38 -3.95 -0.41
C THR A 125 -11.01 -3.01 0.61
N ILE A 126 -12.32 -2.80 0.48
CA ILE A 126 -13.15 -2.04 1.43
C ILE A 126 -13.86 -2.94 2.44
N LYS A 127 -13.69 -4.26 2.33
CA LYS A 127 -14.40 -5.26 3.14
C LYS A 127 -13.48 -5.86 4.20
N ALA A 128 -13.80 -5.67 5.46
CA ALA A 128 -13.02 -6.23 6.57
C ALA A 128 -12.92 -7.76 6.52
N SER A 129 -13.95 -8.46 6.03
CA SER A 129 -13.92 -9.91 5.89
C SER A 129 -12.88 -10.38 4.86
N ILE A 130 -12.74 -9.67 3.75
CA ILE A 130 -11.72 -9.95 2.73
C ILE A 130 -10.33 -9.60 3.26
N ALA A 131 -10.19 -8.43 3.88
CA ALA A 131 -8.92 -8.04 4.52
C ALA A 131 -8.48 -9.09 5.56
N ALA A 132 -9.39 -9.57 6.42
CA ALA A 132 -9.08 -10.60 7.40
C ALA A 132 -8.58 -11.88 6.76
N TRP A 133 -9.30 -12.37 5.74
CA TRP A 133 -8.92 -13.56 4.99
C TRP A 133 -7.58 -13.39 4.28
N ALA A 134 -7.36 -12.25 3.60
CA ALA A 134 -6.11 -11.99 2.90
C ALA A 134 -4.90 -11.92 3.86
N LEU A 135 -5.08 -11.33 5.04
CA LEU A 135 -4.06 -11.32 6.09
C LEU A 135 -3.76 -12.73 6.61
N ASP A 136 -4.75 -13.62 6.69
CA ASP A 136 -4.54 -15.03 7.03
C ASP A 136 -3.79 -15.80 5.92
N GLN A 137 -3.87 -15.34 4.66
CA GLN A 137 -3.11 -15.87 3.53
C GLN A 137 -1.69 -15.26 3.40
N GLY A 138 -1.33 -14.30 4.25
CA GLY A 138 0.01 -13.72 4.28
C GLY A 138 0.11 -12.30 3.70
N ALA A 139 -0.99 -11.65 3.34
CA ALA A 139 -0.97 -10.22 3.08
C ALA A 139 -0.44 -9.46 4.30
N ALA A 140 0.26 -8.35 4.07
CA ALA A 140 0.99 -7.61 5.09
C ALA A 140 0.47 -6.19 5.32
N ILE A 141 -0.30 -5.64 4.39
CA ILE A 141 -0.80 -4.27 4.37
C ILE A 141 -2.27 -4.31 3.97
N VAL A 142 -3.09 -3.43 4.53
CA VAL A 142 -4.45 -3.18 4.06
C VAL A 142 -4.47 -1.84 3.30
N ASN A 143 -4.96 -1.85 2.07
CA ASN A 143 -5.22 -0.64 1.29
C ASN A 143 -6.73 -0.41 1.23
N ASP A 144 -7.24 0.46 2.11
CA ASP A 144 -8.66 0.75 2.21
C ASP A 144 -8.99 2.09 1.53
N VAL A 145 -9.52 2.00 0.33
CA VAL A 145 -9.88 3.17 -0.49
C VAL A 145 -11.06 4.00 0.07
N TRP A 146 -11.67 3.56 1.20
CA TRP A 146 -12.68 4.31 1.96
C TRP A 146 -12.23 4.65 3.38
N SER A 147 -10.97 4.38 3.72
CA SER A 147 -10.31 4.95 4.90
C SER A 147 -10.98 4.64 6.22
N LEU A 148 -11.31 3.39 6.48
CA LEU A 148 -11.93 2.94 7.73
C LEU A 148 -13.34 3.52 7.96
N GLN A 149 -13.92 4.23 6.97
CA GLN A 149 -15.20 4.91 7.11
C GLN A 149 -16.38 4.11 6.54
N ARG A 150 -16.14 3.09 5.69
CA ARG A 150 -17.21 2.33 5.01
C ARG A 150 -17.60 1.05 5.77
N ASP A 151 -16.62 0.24 6.13
CA ASP A 151 -16.85 -0.97 6.92
C ASP A 151 -16.42 -0.72 8.38
N PRO A 152 -17.36 -0.68 9.34
CA PRO A 152 -17.03 -0.42 10.75
C PRO A 152 -16.16 -1.50 11.39
N ALA A 153 -16.05 -2.69 10.78
CA ALA A 153 -15.19 -3.76 11.25
C ALA A 153 -13.73 -3.60 10.79
N MET A 154 -13.43 -2.72 9.81
CA MET A 154 -12.09 -2.59 9.26
C MET A 154 -11.09 -2.04 10.28
N ALA A 155 -11.41 -0.94 10.97
CA ALA A 155 -10.51 -0.35 11.95
C ALA A 155 -10.17 -1.30 13.13
N PRO A 156 -11.15 -1.97 13.78
CA PRO A 156 -10.88 -2.99 14.79
C PRO A 156 -10.02 -4.16 14.26
N LEU A 157 -10.25 -4.60 13.02
CA LEU A 157 -9.46 -5.64 12.39
C LEU A 157 -7.99 -5.23 12.25
N VAL A 158 -7.74 -4.06 11.65
CA VAL A 158 -6.39 -3.52 11.43
C VAL A 158 -5.64 -3.38 12.76
N ALA A 159 -6.30 -2.81 13.78
CA ALA A 159 -5.74 -2.67 15.11
C ALA A 159 -5.37 -4.02 15.73
N LYS A 160 -6.30 -5.00 15.69
CA LYS A 160 -6.08 -6.35 16.22
C LYS A 160 -4.94 -7.08 15.52
N ARG A 161 -4.80 -6.92 14.20
CA ARG A 161 -3.75 -7.56 13.40
C ARG A 161 -2.41 -6.83 13.50
N GLY A 162 -2.40 -5.55 13.93
CA GLY A 162 -1.21 -4.72 14.04
C GLY A 162 -0.52 -4.49 12.69
N VAL A 163 -1.26 -4.49 11.59
CA VAL A 163 -0.75 -4.30 10.23
C VAL A 163 -0.84 -2.84 9.81
N PRO A 164 0.01 -2.38 8.85
CA PRO A 164 -0.15 -1.08 8.23
C PRO A 164 -1.45 -0.97 7.44
N VAL A 165 -1.99 0.27 7.37
CA VAL A 165 -3.16 0.60 6.58
C VAL A 165 -2.92 1.85 5.74
N VAL A 166 -3.31 1.80 4.47
CA VAL A 166 -3.42 2.97 3.60
C VAL A 166 -4.82 3.56 3.78
N VAL A 167 -4.85 4.84 4.10
CA VAL A 167 -6.04 5.66 4.32
C VAL A 167 -6.18 6.61 3.14
N MET A 168 -7.11 6.31 2.21
CA MET A 168 -7.25 7.06 0.97
C MET A 168 -8.51 7.92 0.96
N HIS A 169 -8.39 9.20 0.58
CA HIS A 169 -9.55 10.07 0.36
C HIS A 169 -10.39 9.60 -0.83
N ASN A 170 -11.66 9.34 -0.57
CA ASN A 170 -12.66 8.98 -1.58
C ASN A 170 -13.97 9.73 -1.38
N ARG A 171 -14.80 9.78 -2.42
CA ARG A 171 -16.17 10.33 -2.42
C ARG A 171 -17.01 9.58 -3.45
N GLU A 172 -18.32 9.54 -3.23
CA GLU A 172 -19.28 8.90 -4.14
C GLU A 172 -19.34 9.60 -5.51
N ALA A 173 -19.24 10.94 -5.50
CA ALA A 173 -19.29 11.76 -6.71
C ALA A 173 -18.40 13.00 -6.60
N PRO A 174 -17.88 13.51 -7.73
CA PRO A 174 -17.19 14.80 -7.76
C PRO A 174 -18.16 15.94 -7.45
N ASP A 175 -17.65 16.97 -6.77
CA ASP A 175 -18.31 18.24 -6.53
C ASP A 175 -17.35 19.36 -6.95
N PRO A 176 -17.56 20.00 -8.11
CA PRO A 176 -16.65 21.02 -8.64
C PRO A 176 -16.52 22.28 -7.76
N ALA A 177 -17.52 22.55 -6.91
CA ALA A 177 -17.53 23.73 -6.04
C ALA A 177 -16.71 23.56 -4.77
N LEU A 178 -16.25 22.32 -4.48
CA LEU A 178 -15.56 21.97 -3.26
C LEU A 178 -14.10 22.43 -3.26
N ASP A 179 -13.63 23.09 -2.21
CA ASP A 179 -12.18 23.15 -1.93
C ASP A 179 -11.67 21.74 -1.62
N ILE A 180 -11.10 21.13 -2.64
CA ILE A 180 -10.69 19.73 -2.59
C ILE A 180 -9.59 19.49 -1.56
N VAL A 181 -8.69 20.45 -1.35
CA VAL A 181 -7.60 20.28 -0.38
C VAL A 181 -8.12 20.34 1.04
N ALA A 182 -9.02 21.28 1.33
CA ALA A 182 -9.72 21.33 2.63
C ALA A 182 -10.50 20.03 2.86
N ALA A 183 -11.26 19.56 1.86
CA ALA A 183 -12.04 18.33 1.97
C ALA A 183 -11.19 17.09 2.22
N VAL A 184 -10.04 16.95 1.56
CA VAL A 184 -9.06 15.86 1.79
C VAL A 184 -8.52 15.93 3.22
N ASN A 185 -8.14 17.12 3.69
CA ASN A 185 -7.65 17.31 5.06
C ASN A 185 -8.69 16.92 6.10
N ASP A 186 -9.94 17.34 5.93
CA ASP A 186 -11.05 16.99 6.85
C ASP A 186 -11.35 15.49 6.83
N PHE A 187 -11.27 14.88 5.65
CA PHE A 187 -11.46 13.44 5.50
C PHE A 187 -10.36 12.65 6.22
N PHE A 188 -9.10 13.05 6.06
CA PHE A 188 -7.98 12.45 6.79
C PHE A 188 -8.13 12.62 8.30
N ALA A 189 -8.52 13.81 8.76
CA ALA A 189 -8.73 14.04 10.20
C ALA A 189 -9.77 13.07 10.78
N ARG A 190 -10.90 12.86 10.08
CA ARG A 190 -11.93 11.89 10.49
C ARG A 190 -11.40 10.45 10.52
N SER A 191 -10.68 10.03 9.49
CA SER A 191 -10.11 8.68 9.42
C SER A 191 -9.05 8.43 10.49
N LEU A 192 -8.21 9.43 10.77
CA LEU A 192 -7.20 9.36 11.83
C LEU A 192 -7.83 9.29 13.22
N ASP A 193 -8.98 9.96 13.42
CA ASP A 193 -9.75 9.87 14.65
C ASP A 193 -10.38 8.47 14.82
N ILE A 194 -10.93 7.87 13.75
CA ILE A 194 -11.38 6.47 13.76
C ILE A 194 -10.22 5.52 14.08
N ALA A 195 -9.07 5.71 13.43
CA ALA A 195 -7.89 4.88 13.67
C ALA A 195 -7.40 4.98 15.12
N ALA A 196 -7.36 6.20 15.68
CA ALA A 196 -6.95 6.42 17.07
C ALA A 196 -7.92 5.75 18.07
N ARG A 197 -9.24 5.88 17.86
CA ARG A 197 -10.25 5.21 18.70
C ARG A 197 -10.16 3.69 18.62
N ALA A 198 -9.79 3.14 17.46
CA ALA A 198 -9.59 1.70 17.30
C ALA A 198 -8.25 1.20 17.87
N GLY A 199 -7.32 2.10 18.23
CA GLY A 199 -6.00 1.76 18.75
C GLY A 199 -4.97 1.45 17.65
N ILE A 200 -5.15 1.95 16.42
CA ILE A 200 -4.16 1.83 15.35
C ILE A 200 -3.02 2.84 15.60
N PRO A 201 -1.77 2.38 15.79
CA PRO A 201 -0.63 3.30 15.96
C PRO A 201 -0.40 4.16 14.72
N ARG A 202 -0.01 5.42 14.91
CA ARG A 202 0.21 6.37 13.80
C ARG A 202 1.28 5.91 12.82
N ASP A 203 2.31 5.24 13.29
CA ASP A 203 3.40 4.68 12.45
C ASP A 203 2.97 3.51 11.56
N ARG A 204 1.71 3.09 11.67
CA ARG A 204 1.07 2.09 10.80
C ARG A 204 0.16 2.69 9.75
N ILE A 205 0.08 4.01 9.65
CA ILE A 205 -0.85 4.70 8.75
C ILE A 205 -0.06 5.38 7.62
N VAL A 206 -0.53 5.17 6.39
CA VAL A 206 -0.10 5.89 5.18
C VAL A 206 -1.32 6.63 4.63
N LEU A 207 -1.14 7.88 4.22
CA LEU A 207 -2.22 8.69 3.65
C LEU A 207 -2.13 8.73 2.12
N ASP A 208 -3.27 8.62 1.43
CA ASP A 208 -3.37 8.78 -0.02
C ASP A 208 -4.44 9.84 -0.35
N PRO A 209 -4.11 10.95 -1.03
CA PRO A 209 -5.09 11.96 -1.43
C PRO A 209 -6.13 11.46 -2.43
N GLY A 210 -6.00 10.23 -2.96
CA GLY A 210 -7.00 9.59 -3.82
C GLY A 210 -7.17 10.31 -5.16
N ILE A 211 -6.10 10.51 -5.90
CA ILE A 211 -6.15 11.15 -7.23
C ILE A 211 -7.15 10.43 -8.13
N GLY A 212 -8.13 11.16 -8.68
CA GLY A 212 -9.17 10.60 -9.57
C GLY A 212 -10.32 9.89 -8.85
N PHE A 213 -10.34 9.79 -7.53
CA PHE A 213 -11.44 9.21 -6.77
C PHE A 213 -12.36 10.32 -6.22
N GLY A 214 -13.62 10.34 -6.69
CA GLY A 214 -14.62 11.36 -6.31
C GLY A 214 -14.15 12.80 -6.54
N LYS A 215 -13.33 13.04 -7.55
CA LYS A 215 -12.72 14.33 -7.90
C LYS A 215 -12.91 14.64 -9.38
N THR A 216 -13.04 15.92 -9.71
CA THR A 216 -12.88 16.37 -11.09
C THR A 216 -11.43 16.23 -11.55
N GLN A 217 -11.16 16.44 -12.86
CA GLN A 217 -9.80 16.40 -13.39
C GLN A 217 -8.95 17.54 -12.79
N GLU A 218 -9.54 18.73 -12.69
CA GLU A 218 -8.93 19.92 -12.10
C GLU A 218 -8.63 19.71 -10.61
N GLN A 219 -9.56 19.12 -9.85
CA GLN A 219 -9.34 18.78 -8.45
C GLN A 219 -8.22 17.74 -8.28
N SER A 220 -8.11 16.79 -9.19
CA SER A 220 -7.01 15.81 -9.19
C SER A 220 -5.66 16.50 -9.43
N ILE A 221 -5.59 17.43 -10.38
CA ILE A 221 -4.40 18.26 -10.64
C ILE A 221 -4.09 19.15 -9.44
N THR A 222 -5.10 19.76 -8.82
CA THR A 222 -4.94 20.60 -7.61
C THR A 222 -4.35 19.80 -6.45
N CYS A 223 -4.82 18.58 -6.20
CA CYS A 223 -4.25 17.71 -5.17
C CYS A 223 -2.77 17.38 -5.43
N LEU A 224 -2.38 17.15 -6.70
CA LEU A 224 -0.98 16.92 -7.08
C LEU A 224 -0.13 18.19 -6.92
N ALA A 225 -0.66 19.35 -7.34
CA ALA A 225 0.04 20.63 -7.23
C ALA A 225 0.27 21.06 -5.78
N ARG A 226 -0.68 20.74 -4.90
CA ARG A 226 -0.67 21.15 -3.47
C ARG A 226 -0.41 19.97 -2.54
N LEU A 227 0.31 18.93 -3.00
CA LEU A 227 0.55 17.69 -2.25
C LEU A 227 1.22 17.93 -0.90
N THR A 228 2.11 18.93 -0.83
CA THR A 228 2.83 19.29 0.39
C THR A 228 1.92 19.68 1.55
N GLU A 229 0.70 20.13 1.28
CA GLU A 229 -0.25 20.53 2.32
C GLU A 229 -0.78 19.34 3.13
N PHE A 230 -0.74 18.12 2.57
CA PHE A 230 -1.12 16.90 3.27
C PHE A 230 -0.02 16.40 4.23
N LYS A 231 1.22 16.90 4.10
CA LYS A 231 2.33 16.60 5.02
C LYS A 231 2.09 17.12 6.44
N ARG A 232 1.11 18.02 6.64
CA ARG A 232 0.74 18.54 7.97
C ARG A 232 0.40 17.45 8.98
N PHE A 233 0.00 16.26 8.54
CA PHE A 233 -0.31 15.14 9.41
C PHE A 233 0.95 14.40 9.90
N GLY A 234 2.14 14.67 9.33
CA GLY A 234 3.39 14.01 9.72
C GLY A 234 3.40 12.51 9.42
N LEU A 235 2.64 12.06 8.41
CA LEU A 235 2.52 10.67 8.00
C LEU A 235 3.05 10.48 6.58
N PRO A 236 3.53 9.28 6.21
CA PRO A 236 3.93 8.98 4.84
C PRO A 236 2.77 9.19 3.86
N LEU A 237 3.09 9.74 2.68
CA LEU A 237 2.12 9.92 1.60
C LEU A 237 2.32 8.85 0.52
N LEU A 238 1.22 8.24 0.09
CA LEU A 238 1.13 7.42 -1.10
C LEU A 238 0.41 8.22 -2.19
N VAL A 239 0.88 8.12 -3.42
CA VAL A 239 0.22 8.74 -4.59
C VAL A 239 0.03 7.71 -5.69
N GLY A 240 -1.22 7.51 -6.09
CA GLY A 240 -1.62 6.69 -7.23
C GLY A 240 -2.14 7.54 -8.39
N ALA A 241 -1.26 7.98 -9.30
CA ALA A 241 -1.60 8.83 -10.44
C ALA A 241 -1.55 8.09 -11.80
N SER A 242 -1.14 6.81 -11.79
CA SER A 242 -0.86 6.02 -12.98
C SER A 242 -2.08 5.85 -13.90
N ARG A 243 -1.91 6.22 -15.17
CA ARG A 243 -2.86 6.09 -16.28
C ARG A 243 -4.22 6.77 -16.05
N LYS A 244 -4.32 7.70 -15.06
CA LYS A 244 -5.58 8.32 -14.65
C LYS A 244 -6.08 9.36 -15.65
N ARG A 245 -7.40 9.67 -15.59
CA ARG A 245 -8.13 10.49 -16.58
C ARG A 245 -7.67 11.94 -16.63
N PHE A 246 -7.14 12.50 -15.51
CA PHE A 246 -6.61 13.86 -15.50
C PHE A 246 -5.46 14.05 -16.51
N ILE A 247 -4.70 13.00 -16.84
CA ILE A 247 -3.65 13.04 -17.86
C ILE A 247 -4.28 13.31 -19.23
N ALA A 248 -5.36 12.59 -19.56
CA ALA A 248 -6.07 12.78 -20.81
C ALA A 248 -6.80 14.12 -20.92
N SER A 249 -7.10 14.80 -19.81
CA SER A 249 -7.67 16.16 -19.85
C SER A 249 -6.64 17.22 -20.26
N VAL A 250 -5.36 16.93 -20.06
CA VAL A 250 -4.23 17.78 -20.48
C VAL A 250 -3.74 17.39 -21.87
N THR A 251 -3.54 16.10 -22.08
CA THR A 251 -3.10 15.52 -23.35
C THR A 251 -3.94 14.29 -23.67
N PRO A 252 -4.88 14.39 -24.63
CA PRO A 252 -5.75 13.26 -24.97
C PRO A 252 -4.95 12.03 -25.38
N ALA A 253 -5.14 10.93 -24.64
CA ALA A 253 -4.49 9.64 -24.88
C ALA A 253 -5.30 8.50 -24.25
N PRO A 254 -5.34 7.29 -24.85
CA PRO A 254 -5.88 6.10 -24.20
C PRO A 254 -5.03 5.73 -22.96
N PRO A 255 -5.58 4.95 -22.00
CA PRO A 255 -4.86 4.62 -20.76
C PRO A 255 -3.45 4.02 -20.97
N SER A 256 -3.28 3.18 -21.98
CA SER A 256 -2.00 2.53 -22.33
C SER A 256 -0.90 3.52 -22.78
N GLU A 257 -1.27 4.68 -23.28
CA GLU A 257 -0.36 5.71 -23.81
C GLU A 257 -0.09 6.84 -22.80
N ARG A 258 -0.61 6.76 -21.56
CA ARG A 258 -0.47 7.81 -20.53
C ARG A 258 0.79 7.68 -19.69
N ILE A 259 1.78 6.90 -20.11
CA ILE A 259 2.98 6.62 -19.33
C ILE A 259 3.77 7.88 -19.01
N GLY A 260 4.01 8.74 -20.00
CA GLY A 260 4.73 10.01 -19.81
C GLY A 260 4.06 10.92 -18.77
N GLY A 261 2.72 11.08 -18.83
CA GLY A 261 1.96 11.82 -17.83
C GLY A 261 1.96 11.16 -16.45
N SER A 262 1.95 9.82 -16.40
CA SER A 262 2.05 9.07 -15.15
C SER A 262 3.39 9.30 -14.47
N LEU A 263 4.49 9.21 -15.21
CA LEU A 263 5.84 9.47 -14.70
C LEU A 263 5.99 10.92 -14.21
N ALA A 264 5.54 11.91 -15.00
CA ALA A 264 5.60 13.31 -14.63
C ALA A 264 4.87 13.60 -13.30
N ALA A 265 3.64 13.04 -13.14
CA ALA A 265 2.86 13.21 -11.91
C ALA A 265 3.52 12.56 -10.71
N HIS A 266 4.10 11.36 -10.86
CA HIS A 266 4.74 10.66 -9.76
C HIS A 266 6.09 11.29 -9.37
N LEU A 267 6.95 11.67 -10.33
CA LEU A 267 8.21 12.35 -10.05
C LEU A 267 7.98 13.69 -9.35
N LYS A 268 6.97 14.47 -9.78
CA LYS A 268 6.53 15.67 -9.06
C LYS A 268 6.09 15.36 -7.64
N SER A 269 5.29 14.31 -7.46
CA SER A 269 4.80 13.91 -6.15
C SER A 269 5.95 13.49 -5.22
N VAL A 270 6.94 12.77 -5.72
CA VAL A 270 8.15 12.40 -4.97
C VAL A 270 8.95 13.62 -4.58
N ALA A 271 9.16 14.58 -5.47
CA ALA A 271 9.81 15.84 -5.16
C ALA A 271 9.08 16.63 -4.05
N ASP A 272 7.76 16.49 -3.96
CA ASP A 272 6.93 17.10 -2.91
C ASP A 272 6.87 16.24 -1.62
N GLY A 273 7.50 15.07 -1.60
CA GLY A 273 7.64 14.21 -0.43
C GLY A 273 6.69 13.03 -0.36
N ALA A 274 6.14 12.55 -1.49
CA ALA A 274 5.49 11.25 -1.52
C ALA A 274 6.52 10.14 -1.22
N ALA A 275 6.17 9.27 -0.27
CA ALA A 275 7.00 8.16 0.15
C ALA A 275 6.74 6.89 -0.69
N ILE A 276 5.55 6.76 -1.27
CA ILE A 276 5.12 5.61 -2.06
C ILE A 276 4.44 6.09 -3.33
N VAL A 277 4.78 5.50 -4.47
CA VAL A 277 4.08 5.70 -5.73
C VAL A 277 3.41 4.38 -6.16
N ARG A 278 2.09 4.44 -6.43
CA ARG A 278 1.30 3.26 -6.83
C ARG A 278 1.07 3.28 -8.34
N VAL A 279 1.61 2.29 -9.04
CA VAL A 279 1.79 2.32 -10.50
C VAL A 279 1.42 1.01 -11.20
N HIS A 280 1.02 1.10 -12.49
CA HIS A 280 0.91 -0.04 -13.39
C HIS A 280 2.27 -0.36 -14.05
N ASP A 281 3.05 0.67 -14.38
CA ASP A 281 4.27 0.62 -15.19
C ASP A 281 5.49 0.65 -14.26
N VAL A 282 5.80 -0.53 -13.66
CA VAL A 282 6.82 -0.64 -12.60
C VAL A 282 8.22 -0.37 -13.14
N ALA A 283 8.60 -0.98 -14.26
CA ALA A 283 9.95 -0.86 -14.82
C ALA A 283 10.30 0.59 -15.12
N GLU A 284 9.39 1.31 -15.77
CA GLU A 284 9.56 2.70 -16.18
C GLU A 284 9.60 3.62 -14.96
N MET A 285 8.77 3.34 -13.95
CA MET A 285 8.79 4.13 -12.71
C MET A 285 10.07 3.93 -11.92
N VAL A 286 10.55 2.69 -11.79
CA VAL A 286 11.85 2.38 -11.15
C VAL A 286 13.00 3.06 -11.88
N GLN A 287 13.01 3.01 -13.22
CA GLN A 287 14.01 3.71 -14.02
C GLN A 287 13.97 5.21 -13.79
N ALA A 288 12.77 5.81 -13.83
CA ALA A 288 12.59 7.26 -13.66
C ALA A 288 13.06 7.74 -12.27
N LEU A 289 12.73 6.99 -11.20
CA LEU A 289 13.17 7.31 -9.84
C LEU A 289 14.70 7.19 -9.66
N ARG A 290 15.33 6.19 -10.28
CA ARG A 290 16.80 6.03 -10.26
C ARG A 290 17.51 7.18 -10.96
N VAL A 291 16.98 7.62 -12.11
CA VAL A 291 17.52 8.76 -12.85
C VAL A 291 17.33 10.05 -12.05
N GLN A 292 16.14 10.28 -11.47
CA GLN A 292 15.89 11.44 -10.59
C GLN A 292 16.86 11.47 -9.42
N ALA A 293 17.05 10.35 -8.72
CA ALA A 293 17.97 10.26 -7.59
C ALA A 293 19.45 10.55 -7.99
N ALA A 294 19.87 10.07 -9.16
CA ALA A 294 21.19 10.36 -9.68
C ALA A 294 21.40 11.84 -10.00
N ILE A 295 20.38 12.52 -10.57
CA ILE A 295 20.40 13.97 -10.82
C ILE A 295 20.47 14.74 -9.50
N GLU A 296 19.69 14.35 -8.50
CA GLU A 296 19.69 15.01 -7.18
C GLU A 296 21.01 14.81 -6.43
N ALA A 297 21.62 13.64 -6.54
CA ALA A 297 22.93 13.38 -5.93
C ALA A 297 24.11 14.13 -6.59
N ALA A 298 23.93 14.68 -7.78
CA ALA A 298 24.93 15.47 -8.50
C ALA A 298 24.89 16.98 -8.16
N ARG A 299 23.98 17.41 -7.28
CA ARG A 299 23.86 18.81 -6.81
C ARG A 299 24.82 19.07 -5.66
#